data_80fdd5e04c7002f72342de5508943f42
#
_entry.id   80fdd5e04c7002f72342de5508943f42
#
_cell.length_a   1.000
_cell.length_b   1.000
_cell.length_c   1.000
_cell.angle_alpha   90.00
_cell.angle_beta   90.00
_cell.angle_gamma   90.00
#
_symmetry.space_group_name_H-M   'P 1'
#
loop_
_entity.id
_entity.type
_entity.pdbx_description
1 polymer ?
#
loop_
_entity_poly.entity_id
_entity_poly.type
_entity_poly.pdbx_seq_one_letter_code
_entity_poly.pdbx_strand_id
1 'polypeptide(L)'
;MFGKKERTMIFMARSTKSYEERMLQLEKREQESLEKAKQYAAQKRELEKRKKAEESKKRTHRLCQVGGAVESVLGCAIEEEDIPKLVGFLKRQEANGKFFSKAMQKEPVTNTEEV
;
A
#
# COMPACT_ATOMS: atom_id res chain seq x y z
N MET A 1 4.52 61.89 -31.12
CA MET A 1 4.05 61.98 -29.72
C MET A 1 2.80 61.20 -29.47
N PHE A 2 1.82 61.34 -30.31
CA PHE A 2 0.58 60.59 -30.13
C PHE A 2 0.76 59.07 -30.26
N GLY A 3 1.67 58.67 -31.14
CA GLY A 3 1.92 57.25 -31.34
C GLY A 3 2.48 56.55 -30.12
N LYS A 4 3.27 57.21 -29.29
CA LYS A 4 3.81 56.63 -28.08
C LYS A 4 2.71 56.38 -27.03
N LYS A 5 1.79 57.30 -26.87
CA LYS A 5 0.67 57.19 -25.96
C LYS A 5 -0.22 56.05 -26.41
N GLU A 6 -0.51 55.99 -27.68
CA GLU A 6 -1.36 54.95 -28.25
C GLU A 6 -0.74 53.59 -28.06
N ARG A 7 0.58 53.46 -28.27
CA ARG A 7 1.26 52.18 -28.04
C ARG A 7 1.20 51.78 -26.60
N THR A 8 1.38 52.73 -25.69
CA THR A 8 1.34 52.44 -24.27
C THR A 8 -0.04 51.98 -23.86
N MET A 9 -1.07 52.62 -24.35
CA MET A 9 -2.46 52.28 -24.06
C MET A 9 -2.82 50.89 -24.60
N ILE A 10 -2.43 50.61 -25.83
CA ILE A 10 -2.68 49.31 -26.45
C ILE A 10 -1.93 48.23 -25.69
N PHE A 11 -0.68 48.46 -25.31
CA PHE A 11 0.11 47.52 -24.53
C PHE A 11 -0.53 47.25 -23.18
N MET A 12 -1.00 48.27 -22.47
CA MET A 12 -1.67 48.11 -21.19
C MET A 12 -2.97 47.34 -21.34
N ALA A 13 -3.71 47.60 -22.40
CA ALA A 13 -4.94 46.85 -22.67
C ALA A 13 -4.71 45.39 -22.89
N ARG A 14 -3.61 45.02 -23.56
CA ARG A 14 -3.23 43.65 -23.77
C ARG A 14 -2.77 42.97 -22.47
N SER A 15 -1.98 43.70 -21.68
CA SER A 15 -1.45 43.17 -20.43
C SER A 15 -2.48 43.17 -19.32
N THR A 16 -3.43 44.07 -19.40
CA THR A 16 -4.51 44.21 -18.40
C THR A 16 -5.82 43.61 -18.83
N LYS A 17 -5.83 42.62 -19.74
CA LYS A 17 -7.07 41.87 -19.96
C LYS A 17 -7.85 41.97 -18.68
N SER A 18 -8.99 42.59 -18.70
CA SER A 18 -9.68 43.07 -17.49
C SER A 18 -9.41 42.12 -16.31
N TYR A 19 -9.21 42.65 -15.16
CA TYR A 19 -8.98 41.83 -13.96
C TYR A 19 -10.01 40.72 -13.82
N GLU A 20 -11.23 41.01 -14.26
CA GLU A 20 -12.31 40.03 -14.22
C GLU A 20 -12.04 38.83 -15.12
N GLU A 21 -11.54 39.05 -16.32
CA GLU A 21 -11.18 37.97 -17.24
C GLU A 21 -10.03 37.12 -16.68
N ARG A 22 -9.05 37.78 -16.07
CA ARG A 22 -7.95 37.10 -15.43
C ARG A 22 -8.42 36.24 -14.26
N MET A 23 -9.32 36.81 -13.46
CA MET A 23 -9.87 36.08 -12.33
C MET A 23 -10.64 34.86 -12.80
N LEU A 24 -11.45 35.02 -13.86
CA LEU A 24 -12.18 33.89 -14.42
C LEU A 24 -11.26 32.80 -14.93
N GLN A 25 -10.18 33.19 -15.61
CA GLN A 25 -9.20 32.20 -16.09
C GLN A 25 -8.54 31.47 -14.94
N LEU A 26 -8.18 32.18 -13.89
CA LEU A 26 -7.57 31.60 -12.71
C LEU A 26 -8.54 30.69 -11.97
N GLU A 27 -9.78 31.12 -11.84
CA GLU A 27 -10.81 30.28 -11.24
C GLU A 27 -11.03 29.01 -12.02
N LYS A 28 -11.03 29.10 -13.34
CA LYS A 28 -11.17 27.92 -14.20
C LYS A 28 -10.01 26.96 -14.02
N ARG A 29 -8.79 27.48 -13.98
CA ARG A 29 -7.59 26.66 -13.74
C ARG A 29 -7.61 26.03 -12.36
N GLU A 30 -8.06 26.78 -11.38
CA GLU A 30 -8.19 26.27 -10.03
C GLU A 30 -9.17 25.12 -9.98
N GLN A 31 -10.33 25.26 -10.63
CA GLN A 31 -11.32 24.21 -10.69
C GLN A 31 -10.79 22.98 -11.41
N GLU A 32 -10.11 23.17 -12.52
CA GLU A 32 -9.49 22.06 -13.25
C GLU A 32 -8.44 21.34 -12.41
N SER A 33 -7.64 22.11 -11.67
CA SER A 33 -6.63 21.54 -10.77
C SER A 33 -7.26 20.74 -9.64
N LEU A 34 -8.34 21.26 -9.07
CA LEU A 34 -9.08 20.58 -8.02
C LEU A 34 -9.68 19.27 -8.52
N GLU A 35 -10.25 19.30 -9.74
CA GLU A 35 -10.80 18.10 -10.34
C GLU A 35 -9.71 17.05 -10.58
N LYS A 36 -8.57 17.48 -11.10
CA LYS A 36 -7.44 16.58 -11.30
C LYS A 36 -6.94 16.02 -9.97
N ALA A 37 -6.86 16.86 -8.94
CA ALA A 37 -6.44 16.42 -7.63
C ALA A 37 -7.38 15.37 -7.06
N LYS A 38 -8.69 15.54 -7.25
CA LYS A 38 -9.68 14.55 -6.83
C LYS A 38 -9.52 13.23 -7.57
N GLN A 39 -9.27 13.31 -8.88
CA GLN A 39 -9.06 12.11 -9.70
C GLN A 39 -7.81 11.37 -9.26
N TYR A 40 -6.72 12.07 -9.01
CA TYR A 40 -5.49 11.47 -8.53
C TYR A 40 -5.67 10.86 -7.14
N ALA A 41 -6.39 11.54 -6.26
CA ALA A 41 -6.69 11.01 -4.94
C ALA A 41 -7.51 9.71 -5.04
N ALA A 42 -8.49 9.68 -5.95
CA ALA A 42 -9.30 8.49 -6.17
C ALA A 42 -8.46 7.33 -6.72
N GLN A 43 -7.58 7.63 -7.68
CA GLN A 43 -6.67 6.63 -8.24
C GLN A 43 -5.73 6.09 -7.17
N LYS A 44 -5.21 6.97 -6.33
CA LYS A 44 -4.33 6.58 -5.24
C LYS A 44 -5.03 5.64 -4.26
N ARG A 45 -6.26 5.96 -3.88
CA ARG A 45 -7.07 5.10 -3.01
C ARG A 45 -7.30 3.74 -3.62
N GLU A 46 -7.57 3.71 -4.92
CA GLU A 46 -7.79 2.46 -5.63
C GLU A 46 -6.53 1.60 -5.63
N LEU A 47 -5.38 2.21 -5.88
CA LEU A 47 -4.11 1.51 -5.84
C LEU A 47 -3.79 1.01 -4.44
N GLU A 48 -4.09 1.80 -3.41
CA GLU A 48 -3.91 1.37 -2.02
C GLU A 48 -4.77 0.17 -1.67
N LYS A 49 -6.02 0.15 -2.15
CA LYS A 49 -6.91 -0.99 -1.97
C LYS A 49 -6.38 -2.24 -2.64
N ARG A 50 -5.90 -2.10 -3.89
CA ARG A 50 -5.31 -3.21 -4.62
C ARG A 50 -4.07 -3.75 -3.92
N LYS A 51 -3.23 -2.84 -3.44
CA LYS A 51 -2.02 -3.20 -2.71
C LYS A 51 -2.36 -4.01 -1.46
N LYS A 52 -3.32 -3.53 -0.68
CA LYS A 52 -3.78 -4.23 0.52
C LYS A 52 -4.37 -5.59 0.19
N ALA A 53 -5.16 -5.66 -0.87
CA ALA A 53 -5.74 -6.92 -1.31
C ALA A 53 -4.67 -7.93 -1.71
N GLU A 54 -3.65 -7.48 -2.46
CA GLU A 54 -2.54 -8.35 -2.83
C GLU A 54 -1.73 -8.80 -1.63
N GLU A 55 -1.44 -7.90 -0.70
CA GLU A 55 -0.74 -8.22 0.53
C GLU A 55 -1.53 -9.24 1.37
N SER A 56 -2.84 -9.06 1.43
CA SER A 56 -3.73 -9.98 2.13
C SER A 56 -3.71 -11.36 1.49
N LYS A 57 -3.76 -11.44 0.16
CA LYS A 57 -3.66 -12.69 -0.57
C LYS A 57 -2.34 -13.39 -0.32
N LYS A 58 -1.25 -12.64 -0.39
CA LYS A 58 0.09 -13.20 -0.14
C LYS A 58 0.19 -13.73 1.28
N ARG A 59 -0.34 -12.98 2.23
CA ARG A 59 -0.34 -13.42 3.62
C ARG A 59 -1.16 -14.69 3.81
N THR A 60 -2.34 -14.73 3.24
CA THR A 60 -3.20 -15.91 3.31
C THR A 60 -2.49 -17.12 2.70
N HIS A 61 -1.85 -16.93 1.55
CA HIS A 61 -1.09 -17.99 0.91
C HIS A 61 0.03 -18.51 1.83
N ARG A 62 0.78 -17.59 2.44
CA ARG A 62 1.84 -17.99 3.37
C ARG A 62 1.31 -18.76 4.58
N LEU A 63 0.19 -18.30 5.12
CA LEU A 63 -0.44 -18.96 6.26
C LEU A 63 -0.93 -20.36 5.88
N CYS A 64 -1.46 -20.51 4.67
CA CYS A 64 -1.85 -21.82 4.17
C CYS A 64 -0.64 -22.74 4.03
N GLN A 65 0.48 -22.20 3.54
CA GLN A 65 1.72 -22.96 3.44
C GLN A 65 2.23 -23.39 4.82
N VAL A 66 2.16 -22.49 5.80
CA VAL A 66 2.54 -22.79 7.17
C VAL A 66 1.65 -23.90 7.74
N GLY A 67 0.34 -23.77 7.55
CA GLY A 67 -0.60 -24.78 7.99
C GLY A 67 -0.36 -26.12 7.33
N GLY A 68 -0.11 -26.13 6.02
CA GLY A 68 0.18 -27.34 5.28
C GLY A 68 1.48 -28.00 5.77
N ALA A 69 2.50 -27.20 6.07
CA ALA A 69 3.76 -27.69 6.59
C ALA A 69 3.57 -28.37 7.96
N VAL A 70 2.80 -27.75 8.82
CA VAL A 70 2.52 -28.31 10.15
C VAL A 70 1.77 -29.64 10.03
N GLU A 71 0.74 -29.67 9.18
CA GLU A 71 0.00 -30.92 8.94
C GLU A 71 0.88 -32.01 8.36
N SER A 72 1.79 -31.63 7.48
CA SER A 72 2.73 -32.58 6.88
C SER A 72 3.61 -33.22 7.94
N VAL A 73 4.09 -32.46 8.90
CA VAL A 73 4.90 -32.97 9.99
C VAL A 73 4.10 -33.88 10.92
N LEU A 74 2.86 -33.47 11.24
CA LEU A 74 1.98 -34.26 12.08
C LEU A 74 1.48 -35.54 11.39
N GLY A 75 1.41 -35.52 10.08
CA GLY A 75 0.88 -36.64 9.31
C GLY A 75 -0.63 -36.74 9.29
N CYS A 76 -1.33 -35.71 9.78
CA CYS A 76 -2.78 -35.66 9.78
C CYS A 76 -3.26 -34.22 9.68
N ALA A 77 -4.51 -34.05 9.32
CA ALA A 77 -5.13 -32.73 9.24
C ALA A 77 -5.29 -32.13 10.64
N ILE A 78 -5.13 -30.82 10.71
CA ILE A 78 -5.36 -30.07 11.92
C ILE A 78 -6.76 -29.46 11.83
N GLU A 79 -7.62 -29.86 12.74
CA GLU A 79 -8.95 -29.33 12.81
C GLU A 79 -8.95 -28.04 13.64
N GLU A 80 -10.02 -27.29 13.54
CA GLU A 80 -10.16 -26.05 14.28
C GLU A 80 -9.99 -26.26 15.79
N GLU A 81 -10.44 -27.39 16.30
CA GLU A 81 -10.33 -27.75 17.71
C GLU A 81 -8.87 -27.98 18.15
N ASP A 82 -8.02 -28.31 17.21
CA ASP A 82 -6.61 -28.58 17.49
C ASP A 82 -5.75 -27.33 17.52
N ILE A 83 -6.26 -26.22 17.01
CA ILE A 83 -5.50 -24.98 16.95
C ILE A 83 -5.05 -24.50 18.34
N PRO A 84 -5.91 -24.49 19.38
CA PRO A 84 -5.46 -24.12 20.72
C PRO A 84 -4.36 -25.02 21.25
N LYS A 85 -4.39 -26.28 20.90
CA LYS A 85 -3.34 -27.25 21.31
C LYS A 85 -2.00 -26.89 20.66
N LEU A 86 -2.03 -26.59 19.38
CA LEU A 86 -0.83 -26.16 18.65
C LEU A 86 -0.26 -24.87 19.24
N VAL A 87 -1.12 -23.87 19.45
CA VAL A 87 -0.71 -22.59 20.04
C VAL A 87 -0.12 -22.83 21.43
N GLY A 88 -0.75 -23.68 22.24
CA GLY A 88 -0.25 -24.01 23.57
C GLY A 88 1.13 -24.65 23.52
N PHE A 89 1.34 -25.57 22.60
CA PHE A 89 2.65 -26.18 22.40
C PHE A 89 3.73 -25.15 22.02
N LEU A 90 3.42 -24.29 21.05
CA LEU A 90 4.37 -23.26 20.61
C LEU A 90 4.70 -22.28 21.73
N LYS A 91 3.71 -21.88 22.51
CA LYS A 91 3.92 -20.98 23.66
C LYS A 91 4.81 -21.61 24.72
N ARG A 92 4.62 -22.90 24.99
CA ARG A 92 5.48 -23.63 25.95
C ARG A 92 6.91 -23.70 25.48
N GLN A 93 7.12 -23.97 24.19
CA GLN A 93 8.47 -24.02 23.64
C GLN A 93 9.14 -22.66 23.72
N GLU A 94 8.40 -21.60 23.49
CA GLU A 94 8.93 -20.25 23.55
C GLU A 94 9.24 -19.85 25.01
N ALA A 95 8.40 -20.23 25.96
CA ALA A 95 8.60 -19.96 27.38
C ALA A 95 9.80 -20.71 27.95
N ASN A 96 10.07 -21.91 27.41
CA ASN A 96 11.13 -22.80 27.91
C ASN A 96 12.47 -22.58 27.21
N GLY A 97 12.93 -21.33 27.12
CA GLY A 97 14.23 -21.01 26.53
C GLY A 97 14.16 -20.59 25.09
N LYS A 98 12.99 -20.14 24.67
CA LYS A 98 12.76 -19.62 23.31
C LYS A 98 13.11 -20.61 22.21
N PHE A 99 12.83 -21.88 22.42
CA PHE A 99 13.15 -22.92 21.48
C PHE A 99 12.50 -22.70 20.12
N PHE A 100 11.28 -22.15 20.11
CA PHE A 100 10.60 -21.86 18.86
C PHE A 100 11.32 -20.75 18.08
N SER A 101 11.58 -19.62 18.73
CA SER A 101 12.29 -18.51 18.09
C SER A 101 13.68 -18.94 17.60
N LYS A 102 14.39 -19.69 18.40
CA LYS A 102 15.72 -20.19 18.04
C LYS A 102 15.67 -21.14 16.85
N ALA A 103 14.67 -22.01 16.81
CA ALA A 103 14.50 -22.94 15.71
C ALA A 103 14.21 -22.18 14.40
N MET A 104 13.42 -21.12 14.47
CA MET A 104 13.08 -20.32 13.30
C MET A 104 14.25 -19.49 12.78
N GLN A 105 15.24 -19.22 13.62
CA GLN A 105 16.45 -18.48 13.22
C GLN A 105 17.53 -19.37 12.61
N LYS A 106 17.46 -20.66 12.85
CA LYS A 106 18.42 -21.60 12.28
C LYS A 106 18.05 -21.93 10.84
N GLU A 107 19.06 -22.30 10.06
CA GLU A 107 18.80 -22.77 8.71
C GLU A 107 18.04 -24.07 8.72
N PRO A 108 17.20 -24.30 7.71
CA PRO A 108 16.43 -25.54 7.67
C PRO A 108 17.34 -26.76 7.55
N VAL A 109 16.96 -27.80 8.27
CA VAL A 109 17.66 -29.08 8.20
C VAL A 109 17.34 -29.71 6.86
N THR A 110 18.37 -30.10 6.12
CA THR A 110 18.17 -30.76 4.83
C THR A 110 17.86 -32.24 5.05
N ASN A 111 17.10 -32.79 4.11
CA ASN A 111 16.72 -34.20 4.20
C ASN A 111 17.92 -35.15 4.21
N THR A 112 19.04 -34.73 3.64
CA THR A 112 20.24 -35.50 3.61
C THR A 112 20.86 -35.70 4.99
N GLU A 113 20.59 -34.76 5.88
CA GLU A 113 21.11 -34.84 7.25
C GLU A 113 20.31 -35.81 8.11
N GLU A 114 19.10 -36.09 7.73
CA GLU A 114 18.25 -37.03 8.45
C GLU A 114 18.60 -38.52 8.16
N VAL A 115 19.31 -38.69 7.09
CA VAL A 115 19.72 -39.99 6.67
C VAL A 115 21.04 -40.36 7.32
#